data_8a79e7cacccd6062099a3200e60eebc3
#
_entry.id   8a79e7cacccd6062099a3200e60eebc3
#
_cell.length_a   1.000
_cell.length_b   1.000
_cell.length_c   1.000
_cell.angle_alpha   90.00
_cell.angle_beta   90.00
_cell.angle_gamma   90.00
#
_symmetry.space_group_name_H-M   'P 1'
#
loop_
_entity.id
_entity.type
_entity.pdbx_description
1 polymer ?
#
loop_
_entity_poly.entity_id
_entity_poly.type
_entity_poly.pdbx_seq_one_letter_code
_entity_poly.pdbx_strand_id
1 'polypeptide(L)'
;LVLGLTIVITPLAVHSVTLRREFPVLVFIMFLSLLLLLWDMELDRIDGVILFSGFLLTLAGMAWLAVKSAQDDPLKIEFTKEYSQPKLSLKTSILLFFIGLVSLLAGSKLLVWGATGVAQLLGISELVIGLTVVAIGTSLPELAACIASALKNEHDIAVGNIL
;
A
#
# COMPACT_ATOMS: atom_id res chain seq x y z
N LEU A 1 -0.21 12.19 0.72
CA LEU A 1 -0.40 12.59 -0.68
C LEU A 1 -1.31 11.60 -1.40
N VAL A 2 -1.01 10.29 -1.37
CA VAL A 2 -1.80 9.22 -2.04
C VAL A 2 -3.25 9.27 -1.60
N LEU A 3 -3.52 9.19 -0.28
CA LEU A 3 -4.87 9.25 0.28
C LEU A 3 -5.64 10.51 -0.16
N GLY A 4 -5.01 11.69 -0.04
CA GLY A 4 -5.66 12.96 -0.39
C GLY A 4 -6.06 13.03 -1.86
N LEU A 5 -5.18 12.62 -2.77
CA LEU A 5 -5.49 12.58 -4.21
C LEU A 5 -6.58 11.56 -4.53
N THR A 6 -6.54 10.39 -3.91
CA THR A 6 -7.56 9.36 -4.14
C THR A 6 -8.95 9.83 -3.71
N ILE A 7 -9.06 10.47 -2.52
CA ILE A 7 -10.36 10.99 -2.02
C ILE A 7 -10.90 12.12 -2.90
N VAL A 8 -10.04 12.96 -3.47
CA VAL A 8 -10.46 14.02 -4.40
C VAL A 8 -11.09 13.44 -5.66
N ILE A 9 -10.57 12.30 -6.15
CA ILE A 9 -11.09 11.62 -7.35
C ILE A 9 -12.33 10.80 -7.02
N THR A 10 -12.28 10.05 -5.91
CA THR A 10 -13.37 9.15 -5.50
C THR A 10 -13.45 9.12 -3.98
N PRO A 11 -14.60 9.47 -3.38
CA PRO A 11 -14.77 9.40 -1.93
C PRO A 11 -14.63 7.95 -1.45
N LEU A 12 -13.83 7.74 -0.40
CA LEU A 12 -13.59 6.43 0.18
C LEU A 12 -14.51 6.20 1.38
N ALA A 13 -15.28 5.11 1.35
CA ALA A 13 -15.98 4.63 2.53
C ALA A 13 -14.99 3.79 3.35
N VAL A 14 -14.68 4.26 4.56
CA VAL A 14 -13.77 3.55 5.47
C VAL A 14 -14.58 2.74 6.46
N HIS A 15 -14.43 1.42 6.43
CA HIS A 15 -15.10 0.55 7.39
C HIS A 15 -14.45 0.65 8.76
N SER A 16 -15.26 0.80 9.81
CA SER A 16 -14.80 0.98 11.19
C SER A 16 -13.96 -0.21 11.72
N VAL A 17 -14.09 -1.37 11.11
CA VAL A 17 -13.35 -2.58 11.48
C VAL A 17 -11.86 -2.44 11.14
N THR A 18 -11.53 -1.99 9.93
CA THR A 18 -10.16 -1.74 9.46
C THR A 18 -9.45 -0.72 10.37
N LEU A 19 -10.11 0.43 10.62
CA LEU A 19 -9.56 1.46 11.49
C LEU A 19 -9.32 0.98 12.93
N ARG A 20 -10.25 0.22 13.51
CA ARG A 20 -10.13 -0.24 14.91
C ARG A 20 -9.08 -1.32 15.09
N ARG A 21 -8.75 -2.07 14.06
CA ARG A 21 -7.90 -3.25 14.13
C ARG A 21 -6.48 -2.97 13.60
N GLU A 22 -6.38 -2.34 12.46
CA GLU A 22 -5.10 -2.14 11.76
C GLU A 22 -4.37 -0.89 12.23
N PHE A 23 -5.09 0.20 12.44
CA PHE A 23 -4.51 1.47 12.87
C PHE A 23 -3.77 1.42 14.22
N PRO A 24 -4.28 0.75 15.29
CA PRO A 24 -3.52 0.59 16.53
C PRO A 24 -2.23 -0.20 16.36
N VAL A 25 -2.22 -1.20 15.50
CA VAL A 25 -1.03 -2.01 15.21
C VAL A 25 0.02 -1.15 14.52
N LEU A 26 -0.38 -0.37 13.52
CA LEU A 26 0.50 0.56 12.81
C LEU A 26 1.13 1.59 13.78
N VAL A 27 0.30 2.24 14.61
CA VAL A 27 0.78 3.21 15.62
C VAL A 27 1.74 2.55 16.60
N PHE A 28 1.45 1.33 17.04
CA PHE A 28 2.34 0.57 17.94
C PHE A 28 3.69 0.28 17.28
N ILE A 29 3.71 -0.17 16.02
CA ILE A 29 4.96 -0.44 15.29
C ILE A 29 5.77 0.84 15.08
N MET A 30 5.10 1.94 14.73
CA MET A 30 5.76 3.25 14.59
C MET A 30 6.39 3.71 15.90
N PHE A 31 5.67 3.56 17.03
CA PHE A 31 6.17 3.92 18.34
C PHE A 31 7.33 3.03 18.76
N LEU A 32 7.24 1.72 18.53
CA LEU A 32 8.32 0.76 18.78
C LEU A 32 9.58 1.12 17.98
N SER A 33 9.43 1.40 16.68
CA SER A 33 10.55 1.80 15.83
C SER A 33 11.21 3.09 16.31
N LEU A 34 10.41 4.07 16.74
CA LEU A 34 10.92 5.31 17.30
C LEU A 34 11.67 5.07 18.61
N LEU A 35 11.15 4.20 19.47
CA LEU A 35 11.78 3.88 20.75
C LEU A 35 13.13 3.18 20.58
N LEU A 36 13.22 2.24 19.62
CA LEU A 36 14.48 1.59 19.27
C LEU A 36 15.50 2.62 18.75
N LEU A 37 15.08 3.50 17.87
CA LEU A 37 15.95 4.55 17.32
C LEU A 37 16.44 5.54 18.39
N LEU A 38 15.60 5.89 19.38
CA LEU A 38 15.97 6.81 20.46
C LEU A 38 16.87 6.17 21.50
N TRP A 39 16.94 4.84 21.58
CA TRP A 39 17.76 4.14 22.56
C TRP A 39 19.24 4.30 22.29
N ASP A 40 19.69 4.03 21.08
CA ASP A 40 21.11 4.05 20.68
C ASP A 40 21.44 5.05 19.57
N MET A 41 20.45 5.78 19.03
CA MET A 41 20.55 6.64 17.83
C MET A 41 21.06 5.91 16.58
N GLU A 42 21.12 4.60 16.62
CA GLU A 42 21.49 3.72 15.50
C GLU A 42 20.51 2.55 15.46
N LEU A 43 20.23 2.01 14.30
CA LEU A 43 19.45 0.79 14.12
C LEU A 43 20.41 -0.36 13.82
N ASP A 44 20.56 -1.25 14.77
CA ASP A 44 21.46 -2.37 14.64
C ASP A 44 20.77 -3.66 14.14
N ARG A 45 21.50 -4.78 14.09
CA ARG A 45 20.96 -6.07 13.64
C ARG A 45 19.93 -6.63 14.60
N ILE A 46 20.01 -6.32 15.89
CA ILE A 46 19.07 -6.79 16.90
C ILE A 46 17.72 -6.10 16.70
N ASP A 47 17.75 -4.78 16.49
CA ASP A 47 16.53 -4.00 16.18
C ASP A 47 15.86 -4.50 14.90
N GLY A 48 16.67 -4.80 13.88
CA GLY A 48 16.18 -5.42 12.65
C GLY A 48 15.47 -6.76 12.89
N VAL A 49 16.02 -7.62 13.75
CA VAL A 49 15.39 -8.89 14.12
C VAL A 49 14.10 -8.67 14.91
N ILE A 50 14.09 -7.70 15.84
CA ILE A 50 12.89 -7.36 16.64
C ILE A 50 11.77 -6.86 15.71
N LEU A 51 12.07 -5.91 14.82
CA LEU A 51 11.08 -5.36 13.88
C LEU A 51 10.58 -6.42 12.89
N PHE A 52 11.48 -7.25 12.36
CA PHE A 52 11.12 -8.32 11.44
C PHE A 52 10.27 -9.41 12.10
N SER A 53 10.60 -9.80 13.33
CA SER A 53 9.78 -10.75 14.08
C SER A 53 8.40 -10.17 14.42
N GLY A 54 8.34 -8.88 14.77
CA GLY A 54 7.08 -8.15 14.97
C GLY A 54 6.22 -8.13 13.70
N PHE A 55 6.83 -7.91 12.54
CA PHE A 55 6.14 -7.99 11.25
C PHE A 55 5.56 -9.40 10.99
N LEU A 56 6.34 -10.46 11.20
CA LEU A 56 5.85 -11.83 11.03
C LEU A 56 4.72 -12.17 11.99
N LEU A 57 4.80 -11.71 13.25
CA LEU A 57 3.75 -11.91 14.25
C LEU A 57 2.46 -11.18 13.88
N THR A 58 2.56 -9.96 13.37
CA THR A 58 1.38 -9.21 12.89
C THR A 58 0.73 -9.89 11.69
N LEU A 59 1.50 -10.34 10.70
CA LEU A 59 0.98 -11.09 9.56
C LEU A 59 0.29 -12.39 9.99
N ALA A 60 0.93 -13.17 10.87
CA ALA A 60 0.35 -14.41 11.40
C ALA A 60 -0.92 -14.15 12.20
N GLY A 61 -0.94 -13.09 13.02
CA GLY A 61 -2.11 -12.67 13.79
C GLY A 61 -3.27 -12.26 12.90
N MET A 62 -3.02 -11.47 11.87
CA MET A 62 -4.03 -11.05 10.89
C MET A 62 -4.58 -12.26 10.13
N ALA A 63 -3.72 -13.16 9.65
CA ALA A 63 -4.12 -14.39 8.96
C ALA A 63 -4.98 -15.28 9.87
N TRP A 64 -4.56 -15.48 11.11
CA TRP A 64 -5.32 -16.28 12.08
C TRP A 64 -6.70 -15.69 12.39
N LEU A 65 -6.77 -14.37 12.56
CA LEU A 65 -8.02 -13.66 12.80
C LEU A 65 -8.93 -13.71 11.55
N ALA A 66 -8.38 -13.59 10.35
CA ALA A 66 -9.13 -13.70 9.09
C ALA A 66 -9.78 -15.09 8.97
N VAL A 67 -9.03 -16.16 9.24
CA VAL A 67 -9.55 -17.53 9.23
C VAL A 67 -10.64 -17.74 10.29
N LYS A 68 -10.46 -17.18 11.49
CA LYS A 68 -11.44 -17.30 12.58
C LYS A 68 -12.72 -16.51 12.31
N SER A 69 -12.62 -15.31 11.75
CA SER A 69 -13.78 -14.48 11.39
C SER A 69 -14.55 -15.02 10.19
N ALA A 70 -13.95 -15.86 9.35
CA ALA A 70 -14.59 -16.41 8.15
C ALA A 70 -15.82 -17.29 8.45
N GLN A 71 -16.11 -17.64 9.70
CA GLN A 71 -17.29 -18.40 10.09
C GLN A 71 -18.55 -17.53 10.27
N ASP A 72 -18.41 -16.23 10.61
CA ASP A 72 -19.55 -15.34 10.94
C ASP A 72 -19.65 -14.09 10.06
N ASP A 73 -18.93 -14.01 8.94
CA ASP A 73 -18.69 -12.76 8.24
C ASP A 73 -19.72 -12.48 7.13
N PRO A 74 -20.32 -11.25 7.09
CA PRO A 74 -21.11 -10.73 5.97
C PRO A 74 -20.36 -10.70 4.64
N LEU A 75 -19.01 -10.71 4.67
CA LEU A 75 -18.14 -10.80 3.48
C LEU A 75 -18.43 -12.03 2.61
N LYS A 76 -18.99 -13.11 3.17
CA LYS A 76 -19.45 -14.25 2.35
C LYS A 76 -20.48 -13.85 1.29
N ILE A 77 -21.28 -12.84 1.57
CA ILE A 77 -22.32 -12.36 0.64
C ILE A 77 -21.68 -11.52 -0.46
N GLU A 78 -20.66 -10.75 -0.13
CA GLU A 78 -19.94 -9.89 -1.08
C GLU A 78 -19.06 -10.73 -2.01
N PHE A 79 -18.30 -11.67 -1.48
CA PHE A 79 -17.56 -12.66 -2.28
C PHE A 79 -18.48 -13.49 -3.17
N THR A 80 -19.71 -13.82 -2.74
CA THR A 80 -20.64 -14.60 -3.56
C THR A 80 -21.18 -13.80 -4.74
N LYS A 81 -21.36 -12.48 -4.63
CA LYS A 81 -21.74 -11.59 -5.72
C LYS A 81 -20.62 -11.39 -6.73
N GLU A 82 -19.39 -11.27 -6.27
CA GLU A 82 -18.21 -11.11 -7.13
C GLU A 82 -17.87 -12.40 -7.89
N TYR A 83 -18.21 -13.56 -7.31
CA TYR A 83 -18.08 -14.87 -7.97
C TYR A 83 -19.00 -15.08 -9.18
N SER A 84 -19.96 -14.19 -9.40
CA SER A 84 -20.89 -14.23 -10.55
C SER A 84 -20.34 -13.58 -11.81
N GLN A 85 -19.15 -13.00 -11.77
CA GLN A 85 -18.48 -12.46 -12.95
C GLN A 85 -17.78 -13.57 -13.78
N PRO A 86 -17.66 -13.42 -15.11
CA PRO A 86 -17.02 -14.41 -15.96
C PRO A 86 -15.58 -14.65 -15.49
N LYS A 87 -15.32 -15.88 -15.05
CA LYS A 87 -14.01 -16.26 -14.48
C LYS A 87 -12.96 -16.30 -15.58
N LEU A 88 -12.02 -15.39 -15.54
CA LEU A 88 -10.80 -15.52 -16.31
C LEU A 88 -10.05 -16.80 -15.85
N SER A 89 -9.43 -17.49 -16.80
CA SER A 89 -8.54 -18.61 -16.44
C SER A 89 -7.44 -18.12 -15.48
N LEU A 90 -7.08 -18.95 -14.51
CA LEU A 90 -5.99 -18.62 -13.54
C LEU A 90 -4.72 -18.19 -14.27
N LYS A 91 -4.37 -18.87 -15.36
CA LYS A 91 -3.20 -18.52 -16.20
C LYS A 91 -3.31 -17.11 -16.77
N THR A 92 -4.49 -16.75 -17.29
CA THR A 92 -4.74 -15.41 -17.86
C THR A 92 -4.68 -14.34 -16.77
N SER A 93 -5.23 -14.62 -15.59
CA SER A 93 -5.21 -13.69 -14.46
C SER A 93 -3.78 -13.44 -13.96
N ILE A 94 -2.97 -14.48 -13.82
CA ILE A 94 -1.56 -14.37 -13.44
C ILE A 94 -0.78 -13.58 -14.50
N LEU A 95 -0.99 -13.88 -15.79
CA LEU A 95 -0.32 -13.17 -16.87
C LEU A 95 -0.68 -11.68 -16.86
N LEU A 96 -1.97 -11.35 -16.75
CA LEU A 96 -2.43 -9.96 -16.69
C LEU A 96 -1.89 -9.23 -15.46
N PHE A 97 -1.80 -9.91 -14.31
CA PHE A 97 -1.21 -9.35 -13.10
C PHE A 97 0.26 -8.96 -13.32
N PHE A 98 1.08 -9.87 -13.88
CA PHE A 98 2.49 -9.56 -14.13
C PHE A 98 2.69 -8.50 -15.20
N ILE A 99 1.89 -8.51 -16.28
CA ILE A 99 1.94 -7.47 -17.31
C ILE A 99 1.58 -6.11 -16.69
N GLY A 100 0.51 -6.04 -15.90
CA GLY A 100 0.08 -4.83 -15.22
C GLY A 100 1.14 -4.31 -14.24
N LEU A 101 1.71 -5.19 -13.43
CA LEU A 101 2.76 -4.86 -12.48
C LEU A 101 4.01 -4.30 -13.18
N VAL A 102 4.51 -5.00 -14.19
CA VAL A 102 5.67 -4.55 -14.97
C VAL A 102 5.39 -3.22 -15.65
N SER A 103 4.22 -3.06 -16.27
CA SER A 103 3.83 -1.82 -16.94
C SER A 103 3.74 -0.65 -15.96
N LEU A 104 3.19 -0.88 -14.77
CA LEU A 104 3.06 0.13 -13.71
C LEU A 104 4.45 0.59 -13.22
N LEU A 105 5.33 -0.35 -12.89
CA LEU A 105 6.69 -0.05 -12.43
C LEU A 105 7.53 0.63 -13.52
N ALA A 106 7.44 0.15 -14.77
CA ALA A 106 8.15 0.76 -15.90
C ALA A 106 7.64 2.17 -16.18
N GLY A 107 6.33 2.38 -16.19
CA GLY A 107 5.71 3.69 -16.40
C GLY A 107 6.08 4.68 -15.30
N SER A 108 6.01 4.29 -14.03
CA SER A 108 6.44 5.10 -12.90
C SER A 108 7.92 5.51 -13.02
N LYS A 109 8.81 4.55 -13.31
CA LYS A 109 10.24 4.82 -13.47
C LYS A 109 10.52 5.76 -14.64
N LEU A 110 9.83 5.58 -15.77
CA LEU A 110 9.99 6.43 -16.95
C LEU A 110 9.54 7.87 -16.67
N LEU A 111 8.43 8.03 -15.95
CA LEU A 111 7.90 9.33 -15.56
C LEU A 111 8.85 10.06 -14.61
N VAL A 112 9.38 9.37 -13.60
CA VAL A 112 10.38 9.95 -12.67
C VAL A 112 11.63 10.36 -13.43
N TRP A 113 12.14 9.49 -14.31
CA TRP A 113 13.33 9.78 -15.10
C TRP A 113 13.14 11.01 -16.01
N GLY A 114 12.01 11.08 -16.71
CA GLY A 114 11.69 12.23 -17.58
C GLY A 114 11.50 13.52 -16.78
N ALA A 115 10.74 13.47 -15.67
CA ALA A 115 10.50 14.63 -14.81
C ALA A 115 11.80 15.14 -14.16
N THR A 116 12.68 14.23 -13.73
CA THR A 116 14.01 14.57 -13.20
C THR A 116 14.87 15.26 -14.25
N GLY A 117 14.90 14.74 -15.47
CA GLY A 117 15.64 15.36 -16.59
C GLY A 117 15.17 16.78 -16.91
N VAL A 118 13.86 16.98 -16.96
CA VAL A 118 13.28 18.33 -17.17
C VAL A 118 13.63 19.27 -16.01
N ALA A 119 13.51 18.81 -14.78
CA ALA A 119 13.82 19.61 -13.60
C ALA A 119 15.30 20.02 -13.55
N GLN A 120 16.22 19.13 -13.93
CA GLN A 120 17.65 19.43 -14.05
C GLN A 120 17.93 20.49 -15.14
N LEU A 121 17.27 20.38 -16.29
CA LEU A 121 17.38 21.40 -17.36
C LEU A 121 16.89 22.77 -16.92
N LEU A 122 15.92 22.82 -16.01
CA LEU A 122 15.42 24.06 -15.41
C LEU A 122 16.31 24.59 -14.28
N GLY A 123 17.44 23.94 -13.99
CA GLY A 123 18.39 24.36 -12.96
C GLY A 123 17.92 24.09 -11.52
N ILE A 124 16.93 23.20 -11.33
CA ILE A 124 16.46 22.81 -10.00
C ILE A 124 17.53 21.94 -9.33
N SER A 125 17.82 22.21 -8.05
CA SER A 125 18.84 21.46 -7.32
C SER A 125 18.44 19.99 -7.13
N GLU A 126 19.43 19.10 -7.09
CA GLU A 126 19.22 17.65 -6.88
C GLU A 126 18.49 17.35 -5.59
N LEU A 127 18.72 18.12 -4.52
CA LEU A 127 18.03 18.00 -3.25
C LEU A 127 16.51 18.22 -3.40
N VAL A 128 16.14 19.28 -4.11
CA VAL A 128 14.71 19.59 -4.36
C VAL A 128 14.08 18.53 -5.26
N ILE A 129 14.78 18.09 -6.30
CA ILE A 129 14.32 17.01 -7.18
C ILE A 129 14.08 15.73 -6.37
N GLY A 130 15.02 15.34 -5.51
CA GLY A 130 14.88 14.16 -4.65
C GLY A 130 13.70 14.24 -3.70
N LEU A 131 13.54 15.37 -3.02
CA LEU A 131 12.47 15.59 -2.04
C LEU A 131 11.07 15.76 -2.68
N THR A 132 11.00 16.10 -3.96
CA THR A 132 9.72 16.35 -4.66
C THR A 132 9.45 15.32 -5.75
N VAL A 133 10.15 15.43 -6.88
CA VAL A 133 9.90 14.61 -8.08
C VAL A 133 10.07 13.12 -7.79
N VAL A 134 11.18 12.75 -7.14
CA VAL A 134 11.46 11.35 -6.82
C VAL A 134 10.49 10.84 -5.74
N ALA A 135 10.24 11.63 -4.69
CA ALA A 135 9.32 11.24 -3.62
C ALA A 135 7.88 11.04 -4.15
N ILE A 136 7.38 11.93 -4.99
CA ILE A 136 6.07 11.75 -5.66
C ILE A 136 6.10 10.53 -6.58
N GLY A 137 7.15 10.41 -7.38
CA GLY A 137 7.28 9.37 -8.38
C GLY A 137 7.34 7.95 -7.81
N THR A 138 7.98 7.77 -6.66
CA THR A 138 8.00 6.48 -5.96
C THR A 138 6.64 6.09 -5.39
N SER A 139 5.76 7.06 -5.14
CA SER A 139 4.38 6.82 -4.67
C SER A 139 3.36 6.67 -5.81
N LEU A 140 3.78 6.74 -7.08
CA LEU A 140 2.86 6.59 -8.23
C LEU A 140 2.24 5.19 -8.35
N PRO A 141 2.98 4.08 -8.12
CA PRO A 141 2.39 2.75 -8.11
C PRO A 141 1.28 2.59 -7.07
N GLU A 142 1.52 3.07 -5.85
CA GLU A 142 0.54 3.07 -4.76
C GLU A 142 -0.67 3.93 -5.10
N LEU A 143 -0.45 5.13 -5.66
CA LEU A 143 -1.52 6.02 -6.08
C LEU A 143 -2.39 5.37 -7.16
N ALA A 144 -1.78 4.76 -8.17
CA ALA A 144 -2.51 4.07 -9.22
C ALA A 144 -3.33 2.89 -8.70
N ALA A 145 -2.76 2.09 -7.78
CA ALA A 145 -3.45 0.99 -7.12
C ALA A 145 -4.65 1.50 -6.28
N CYS A 146 -4.46 2.57 -5.49
CA CYS A 146 -5.53 3.18 -4.70
C CYS A 146 -6.68 3.70 -5.57
N ILE A 147 -6.37 4.44 -6.63
CA ILE A 147 -7.39 4.99 -7.55
C ILE A 147 -8.12 3.83 -8.25
N ALA A 148 -7.41 2.83 -8.75
CA ALA A 148 -8.00 1.68 -9.43
C ALA A 148 -8.94 0.89 -8.50
N SER A 149 -8.56 0.66 -7.24
CA SER A 149 -9.37 0.00 -6.23
C SER A 149 -10.60 0.84 -5.87
N ALA A 150 -10.42 2.15 -5.64
CA ALA A 150 -11.51 3.07 -5.32
C ALA A 150 -12.56 3.15 -6.45
N LEU A 151 -12.12 3.19 -7.70
CA LEU A 151 -13.02 3.19 -8.88
C LEU A 151 -13.77 1.87 -9.04
N LYS A 152 -13.27 0.77 -8.50
CA LYS A 152 -13.95 -0.54 -8.46
C LYS A 152 -14.82 -0.72 -7.23
N ASN A 153 -14.96 0.30 -6.38
CA ASN A 153 -15.62 0.26 -5.07
C ASN A 153 -14.95 -0.68 -4.05
N GLU A 154 -13.68 -1.02 -4.28
CA GLU A 154 -12.84 -1.82 -3.37
C GLU A 154 -12.16 -0.89 -2.34
N HIS A 155 -12.98 -0.24 -1.52
CA HIS A 155 -12.51 0.81 -0.61
C HIS A 155 -11.52 0.28 0.44
N ASP A 156 -11.70 -0.94 0.93
CA ASP A 156 -10.82 -1.55 1.93
C ASP A 156 -9.42 -1.82 1.36
N ILE A 157 -9.34 -2.22 0.09
CA ILE A 157 -8.05 -2.40 -0.60
C ILE A 157 -7.35 -1.05 -0.77
N ALA A 158 -8.10 0.00 -1.15
CA ALA A 158 -7.54 1.34 -1.29
C ALA A 158 -7.01 1.89 0.04
N VAL A 159 -7.74 1.68 1.14
CA VAL A 159 -7.32 2.11 2.48
C VAL A 159 -6.14 1.27 2.99
N GLY A 160 -6.19 -0.05 2.84
CA GLY A 160 -5.11 -0.96 3.26
C GLY A 160 -3.79 -0.71 2.52
N ASN A 161 -3.84 -0.23 1.27
CA ASN A 161 -2.64 0.12 0.50
C ASN A 161 -1.92 1.40 1.02
N ILE A 162 -2.58 2.17 1.88
CA ILE A 162 -2.07 3.42 2.45
C ILE A 162 -1.58 3.23 3.89
N LEU A 163 -2.17 2.26 4.62
CA LEU A 163 -1.81 1.91 5.99
C LEU A 163 -0.56 1.05 6.05
#